data_d0525dbdd28b85ae74ce20d2b0f03715
#
_entry.id   d0525dbdd28b85ae74ce20d2b0f03715
#
_cell.length_a   1.000
_cell.length_b   1.000
_cell.length_c   1.000
_cell.angle_alpha   90.00
_cell.angle_beta   90.00
_cell.angle_gamma   90.00
#
_symmetry.space_group_name_H-M   'P 1'
#
loop_
_entity.id
_entity.type
_entity.pdbx_description
1 polymer ?
#
loop_
_entity_poly.entity_id
_entity_poly.type
_entity_poly.pdbx_seq_one_letter_code
_entity_poly.pdbx_strand_id
1 'polypeptide(L)'
;PRSTLFPYTTLFRSPSLKAYGISGRARLFEAVQQVKKANAERLRKAPGHKFTGTSSDAIELAAHPELELSYITAVPRMAHYMEHSTRIYNIYLKYIAPEDIHVYSIDEVFIDLTHYLSSSGLNAREFAKRMIQDVLETTGITATAGIGTNMYLAKVAMDIVAKHIPADENGVRIAELDEMSYRRQLWSHRPLTDFWRVGRGYAKKLEEVGLFTMGDIARCSVGRSNDYYNEDLLYKLFGINAELLIDHAWGWEPCTIADVKQYKPESNSVGSGQVLHCPYDFEKARLIVREMIDLLVLDLVDKGMVTDQIVLTVGYDIENLSDPVRRKAYKGQITTDRYGRQVPKHAHGTANIGRYTSSTRLVTDAVLELYDRIVDKSLLVRRLNISANHVICEADVPKENKVEQLDLFTDYAALEKKKEKENAALEREKKMQQAVLTIKKKFGKNAILKGMNLQEGATAKDRNAQIGGHKA
;
A
#
# COMPACT_ATOMS: atom_id res chain seq x y z
N PRO A 1 -22.15 3.78 -23.96
CA PRO A 1 -21.52 4.21 -22.73
C PRO A 1 -21.02 2.99 -21.96
N ARG A 2 -19.76 2.98 -21.61
CA ARG A 2 -19.16 1.92 -20.79
C ARG A 2 -19.56 2.12 -19.35
N SER A 3 -20.01 1.06 -18.69
CA SER A 3 -20.42 1.10 -17.28
C SER A 3 -19.46 0.24 -16.47
N THR A 4 -18.76 0.85 -15.51
CA THR A 4 -17.81 0.17 -14.63
C THR A 4 -18.33 0.15 -13.20
N LEU A 5 -18.29 -1.02 -12.55
CA LEU A 5 -18.86 -1.25 -11.24
C LEU A 5 -17.77 -1.48 -10.18
N PHE A 6 -17.97 -0.91 -9.00
CA PHE A 6 -17.14 -1.13 -7.82
C PHE A 6 -17.95 -1.65 -6.65
N PRO A 7 -17.84 -2.91 -6.27
CA PRO A 7 -18.31 -3.34 -4.96
C PRO A 7 -17.26 -3.05 -3.89
N TYR A 8 -17.70 -2.46 -2.79
CA TYR A 8 -16.88 -2.20 -1.62
C TYR A 8 -17.39 -2.97 -0.43
N THR A 9 -16.57 -3.84 0.14
CA THR A 9 -16.92 -4.59 1.33
C THR A 9 -16.58 -3.82 2.61
N THR A 10 -17.46 -3.88 3.62
CA THR A 10 -17.28 -3.21 4.91
C THR A 10 -16.56 -4.09 5.94
N LEU A 11 -15.79 -5.10 5.49
CA LEU A 11 -15.09 -6.08 6.33
C LEU A 11 -14.27 -5.49 7.50
N PHE A 12 -13.90 -4.21 7.40
CA PHE A 12 -12.97 -3.57 8.34
C PHE A 12 -13.54 -2.33 9.04
N ARG A 13 -14.88 -2.14 9.08
CA ARG A 13 -15.48 -0.93 9.61
C ARG A 13 -16.59 -1.22 10.61
N SER A 14 -16.41 -0.78 11.85
CA SER A 14 -17.49 -0.76 12.83
C SER A 14 -18.33 0.51 12.66
N PRO A 15 -19.62 0.44 12.27
CA PRO A 15 -20.52 1.59 12.23
C PRO A 15 -20.61 2.30 13.60
N SER A 16 -20.60 1.53 14.67
CA SER A 16 -20.67 2.04 16.05
C SER A 16 -19.50 2.94 16.41
N LEU A 17 -18.27 2.58 15.98
CA LEU A 17 -17.09 3.41 16.23
C LEU A 17 -17.11 4.74 15.44
N LYS A 18 -17.71 4.74 14.25
CA LYS A 18 -17.87 5.97 13.45
C LYS A 18 -18.74 7.00 14.13
N ALA A 19 -19.77 6.59 14.89
CA ALA A 19 -20.61 7.49 15.66
C ALA A 19 -19.81 8.29 16.71
N TYR A 20 -18.64 7.79 17.13
CA TYR A 20 -17.70 8.48 18.01
C TYR A 20 -16.57 9.21 17.27
N GLY A 21 -16.69 9.42 15.96
CA GLY A 21 -15.69 10.11 15.15
C GLY A 21 -14.44 9.27 14.84
N ILE A 22 -14.47 7.96 15.10
CA ILE A 22 -13.36 7.04 14.81
C ILE A 22 -13.47 6.57 13.35
N SER A 23 -12.51 6.91 12.51
CA SER A 23 -12.52 6.52 11.10
C SER A 23 -12.39 5.00 10.94
N GLY A 24 -12.92 4.45 9.85
CA GLY A 24 -12.89 3.01 9.58
C GLY A 24 -11.48 2.41 9.41
N ARG A 25 -10.45 3.26 9.24
CA ARG A 25 -9.04 2.87 9.15
C ARG A 25 -8.19 3.60 10.20
N ALA A 26 -8.81 3.98 11.32
CA ALA A 26 -8.10 4.62 12.43
C ALA A 26 -6.99 3.70 12.95
N ARG A 27 -5.86 4.29 13.27
CA ARG A 27 -4.78 3.58 13.97
C ARG A 27 -5.14 3.45 15.43
N LEU A 28 -4.57 2.45 16.08
CA LEU A 28 -4.86 2.19 17.48
C LEU A 28 -4.70 3.45 18.36
N PHE A 29 -3.64 4.24 18.16
CA PHE A 29 -3.44 5.47 18.95
C PHE A 29 -4.51 6.54 18.66
N GLU A 30 -4.98 6.68 17.41
CA GLU A 30 -6.06 7.59 17.04
C GLU A 30 -7.38 7.13 17.68
N ALA A 31 -7.66 5.82 17.64
CA ALA A 31 -8.82 5.23 18.31
C ALA A 31 -8.77 5.49 19.83
N VAL A 32 -7.62 5.25 20.48
CA VAL A 32 -7.41 5.55 21.91
C VAL A 32 -7.69 7.01 22.24
N GLN A 33 -7.19 7.96 21.44
CA GLN A 33 -7.41 9.37 21.66
C GLN A 33 -8.88 9.76 21.51
N GLN A 34 -9.57 9.25 20.49
CA GLN A 34 -10.98 9.53 20.26
C GLN A 34 -11.86 8.92 21.34
N VAL A 35 -11.56 7.70 21.79
CA VAL A 35 -12.26 7.06 22.92
C VAL A 35 -12.08 7.90 24.20
N LYS A 36 -10.88 8.38 24.50
CA LYS A 36 -10.64 9.27 25.63
C LYS A 36 -11.49 10.55 25.54
N LYS A 37 -11.58 11.16 24.35
CA LYS A 37 -12.41 12.34 24.10
C LYS A 37 -13.90 12.04 24.30
N ALA A 38 -14.38 10.93 23.71
CA ALA A 38 -15.76 10.49 23.87
C ALA A 38 -16.10 10.22 25.35
N ASN A 39 -15.20 9.58 26.10
CA ASN A 39 -15.38 9.32 27.52
C ASN A 39 -15.38 10.62 28.37
N ALA A 40 -14.59 11.61 28.00
CA ALA A 40 -14.65 12.92 28.66
C ALA A 40 -16.02 13.62 28.46
N GLU A 41 -16.62 13.47 27.29
CA GLU A 41 -17.97 13.97 27.00
C GLU A 41 -19.06 13.17 27.72
N ARG A 42 -18.93 11.84 27.76
CA ARG A 42 -19.85 10.94 28.46
C ARG A 42 -19.83 11.21 29.98
N LEU A 43 -18.63 11.37 30.56
CA LEU A 43 -18.47 11.67 31.99
C LEU A 43 -19.19 12.94 32.41
N ARG A 44 -19.20 13.96 31.54
CA ARG A 44 -19.97 15.21 31.78
C ARG A 44 -21.48 14.99 31.83
N LYS A 45 -21.99 13.98 31.11
CA LYS A 45 -23.39 13.61 31.03
C LYS A 45 -23.81 12.56 32.07
N ALA A 46 -22.83 11.84 32.63
CA ALA A 46 -23.06 10.80 33.61
C ALA A 46 -23.61 11.42 34.94
N PRO A 47 -24.60 10.76 35.61
CA PRO A 47 -25.07 11.16 36.91
C PRO A 47 -23.93 11.24 37.91
N GLY A 48 -23.81 12.38 38.61
CA GLY A 48 -22.73 12.62 39.57
C GLY A 48 -21.32 12.71 38.94
N HIS A 49 -21.22 12.85 37.62
CA HIS A 49 -19.94 12.90 36.87
C HIS A 49 -18.99 11.72 37.18
N LYS A 50 -19.57 10.54 37.34
CA LYS A 50 -18.84 9.34 37.69
C LYS A 50 -19.34 8.14 36.86
N PHE A 51 -18.42 7.32 36.34
CA PHE A 51 -18.77 6.08 35.71
C PHE A 51 -19.07 4.98 36.73
N THR A 52 -20.08 4.16 36.48
CA THR A 52 -20.50 3.01 37.29
C THR A 52 -20.00 1.68 36.71
N GLY A 53 -19.55 1.66 35.45
CA GLY A 53 -19.05 0.50 34.75
C GLY A 53 -18.50 0.83 33.38
N THR A 54 -18.22 -0.19 32.58
CA THR A 54 -17.72 -0.07 31.20
C THR A 54 -18.55 -0.94 30.28
N SER A 55 -18.78 -0.50 29.03
CA SER A 55 -19.41 -1.33 27.99
C SER A 55 -18.77 -1.09 26.62
N SER A 56 -18.82 -2.11 25.77
CA SER A 56 -18.50 -2.05 24.35
C SER A 56 -19.72 -2.21 23.43
N ASP A 57 -20.90 -2.38 24.02
CA ASP A 57 -22.16 -2.48 23.30
C ASP A 57 -22.75 -1.09 23.03
N ALA A 58 -23.04 -0.81 21.74
CA ALA A 58 -23.53 0.50 21.32
C ALA A 58 -24.95 0.81 21.85
N ILE A 59 -25.80 -0.22 21.98
CA ILE A 59 -27.18 -0.08 22.45
C ILE A 59 -27.16 0.21 23.95
N GLU A 60 -26.38 -0.55 24.71
CA GLU A 60 -26.21 -0.36 26.15
C GLU A 60 -25.60 1.01 26.45
N LEU A 61 -24.58 1.42 25.71
CA LEU A 61 -23.96 2.74 25.83
C LEU A 61 -24.93 3.90 25.52
N ALA A 62 -25.87 3.71 24.60
CA ALA A 62 -26.88 4.72 24.27
C ALA A 62 -27.92 4.85 25.40
N ALA A 63 -28.29 3.74 26.04
CA ALA A 63 -29.27 3.72 27.14
C ALA A 63 -28.68 4.20 28.50
N HIS A 64 -27.37 3.99 28.70
CA HIS A 64 -26.66 4.18 29.96
C HIS A 64 -25.51 5.18 29.85
N PRO A 65 -25.74 6.49 30.05
CA PRO A 65 -24.68 7.51 29.98
C PRO A 65 -23.60 7.37 31.06
N GLU A 66 -23.92 6.68 32.16
CA GLU A 66 -23.01 6.38 33.28
C GLU A 66 -22.00 5.26 32.96
N LEU A 67 -22.06 4.58 31.80
CA LEU A 67 -21.08 3.60 31.40
C LEU A 67 -19.95 4.24 30.61
N GLU A 68 -18.71 3.85 30.93
CA GLU A 68 -17.53 4.20 30.15
C GLU A 68 -17.49 3.45 28.82
N LEU A 69 -17.25 4.15 27.71
CA LEU A 69 -17.05 3.53 26.41
C LEU A 69 -15.75 2.73 26.39
N SER A 70 -15.87 1.46 26.07
CA SER A 70 -14.78 0.51 25.83
C SER A 70 -14.87 -0.04 24.40
N TYR A 71 -13.87 -0.75 23.94
CA TYR A 71 -13.85 -1.41 22.62
C TYR A 71 -13.01 -2.67 22.63
N ILE A 72 -13.35 -3.59 21.74
CA ILE A 72 -12.63 -4.84 21.56
C ILE A 72 -11.61 -4.67 20.43
N THR A 73 -10.34 -4.97 20.70
CA THR A 73 -9.29 -4.99 19.67
C THR A 73 -9.19 -6.38 19.06
N ALA A 74 -9.67 -6.55 17.83
CA ALA A 74 -9.52 -7.79 17.08
C ALA A 74 -8.13 -7.88 16.44
N VAL A 75 -7.51 -9.05 16.53
CA VAL A 75 -6.25 -9.33 15.82
C VAL A 75 -6.56 -9.49 14.32
N PRO A 76 -5.88 -8.74 13.42
CA PRO A 76 -6.06 -8.92 11.98
C PRO A 76 -5.70 -10.34 11.55
N ARG A 77 -6.52 -10.94 10.67
CA ARG A 77 -6.32 -12.29 10.10
C ARG A 77 -6.33 -12.18 8.57
N MET A 78 -5.19 -11.83 7.99
CA MET A 78 -5.10 -11.50 6.56
C MET A 78 -5.44 -12.68 5.65
N ALA A 79 -5.03 -13.90 6.00
CA ALA A 79 -5.39 -15.11 5.24
C ALA A 79 -6.90 -15.30 5.17
N HIS A 80 -7.60 -15.11 6.30
CA HIS A 80 -9.05 -15.19 6.37
C HIS A 80 -9.75 -14.11 5.50
N TYR A 81 -9.20 -12.90 5.50
CA TYR A 81 -9.74 -11.84 4.63
C TYR A 81 -9.54 -12.14 3.15
N MET A 82 -8.40 -12.72 2.77
CA MET A 82 -8.14 -13.15 1.39
C MET A 82 -9.10 -14.30 0.97
N GLU A 83 -9.41 -15.23 1.87
CA GLU A 83 -10.39 -16.30 1.63
C GLU A 83 -11.78 -15.71 1.31
N HIS A 84 -12.26 -14.77 2.13
CA HIS A 84 -13.53 -14.10 1.88
C HIS A 84 -13.51 -13.26 0.60
N SER A 85 -12.41 -12.54 0.31
CA SER A 85 -12.23 -11.81 -0.94
C SER A 85 -12.32 -12.72 -2.16
N THR A 86 -11.64 -13.87 -2.12
CA THR A 86 -11.69 -14.88 -3.18
C THR A 86 -13.10 -15.46 -3.34
N ARG A 87 -13.82 -15.72 -2.22
CA ARG A 87 -15.20 -16.19 -2.25
C ARG A 87 -16.12 -15.19 -2.93
N ILE A 88 -15.98 -13.88 -2.63
CA ILE A 88 -16.74 -12.81 -3.27
C ILE A 88 -16.39 -12.70 -4.75
N TYR A 89 -15.11 -12.77 -5.11
CA TYR A 89 -14.68 -12.77 -6.51
C TYR A 89 -15.32 -13.92 -7.30
N ASN A 90 -15.40 -15.13 -6.73
CA ASN A 90 -16.05 -16.28 -7.35
C ASN A 90 -17.57 -16.07 -7.54
N ILE A 91 -18.22 -15.23 -6.72
CA ILE A 91 -19.62 -14.85 -6.92
C ILE A 91 -19.74 -13.96 -8.17
N TYR A 92 -18.82 -12.99 -8.34
CA TYR A 92 -18.83 -12.14 -9.54
C TYR A 92 -18.59 -12.95 -10.83
N LEU A 93 -17.80 -14.01 -10.79
CA LEU A 93 -17.56 -14.90 -11.93
C LEU A 93 -18.83 -15.65 -12.39
N LYS A 94 -19.91 -15.71 -11.60
CA LYS A 94 -21.20 -16.22 -12.06
C LYS A 94 -21.87 -15.32 -13.10
N TYR A 95 -21.50 -14.04 -13.12
CA TYR A 95 -22.15 -12.98 -13.90
C TYR A 95 -21.24 -12.40 -14.98
N ILE A 96 -19.95 -12.35 -14.74
CA ILE A 96 -18.96 -11.58 -15.50
C ILE A 96 -17.74 -12.47 -15.78
N ALA A 97 -17.26 -12.40 -17.01
CA ALA A 97 -16.03 -13.08 -17.40
C ALA A 97 -14.79 -12.46 -16.70
N PRO A 98 -13.76 -13.26 -16.40
CA PRO A 98 -12.54 -12.75 -15.73
C PRO A 98 -11.86 -11.61 -16.48
N GLU A 99 -12.00 -11.57 -17.82
CA GLU A 99 -11.41 -10.55 -18.69
C GLU A 99 -11.96 -9.16 -18.37
N ASP A 100 -13.22 -9.06 -17.95
CA ASP A 100 -13.91 -7.82 -17.66
C ASP A 100 -13.90 -7.44 -16.18
N ILE A 101 -13.12 -8.17 -15.34
CA ILE A 101 -12.90 -7.89 -13.94
C ILE A 101 -11.44 -7.52 -13.71
N HIS A 102 -11.19 -6.36 -13.08
CA HIS A 102 -9.89 -5.97 -12.54
C HIS A 102 -9.95 -5.92 -11.02
N VAL A 103 -9.19 -6.81 -10.35
CA VAL A 103 -9.04 -6.81 -8.89
C VAL A 103 -8.11 -5.66 -8.50
N TYR A 104 -8.68 -4.58 -7.98
CA TYR A 104 -7.96 -3.39 -7.59
C TYR A 104 -7.29 -3.53 -6.22
N SER A 105 -7.99 -4.16 -5.27
CA SER A 105 -7.48 -4.46 -3.93
C SER A 105 -8.15 -5.72 -3.37
N ILE A 106 -7.82 -6.09 -2.13
CA ILE A 106 -8.42 -7.24 -1.44
C ILE A 106 -9.96 -7.10 -1.28
N ASP A 107 -10.48 -5.88 -1.29
CA ASP A 107 -11.87 -5.53 -1.02
C ASP A 107 -12.54 -4.71 -2.13
N GLU A 108 -11.86 -4.46 -3.24
CA GLU A 108 -12.38 -3.65 -4.35
C GLU A 108 -12.05 -4.26 -5.72
N VAL A 109 -13.04 -4.26 -6.61
CA VAL A 109 -12.88 -4.66 -8.01
C VAL A 109 -13.50 -3.63 -8.93
N PHE A 110 -12.94 -3.48 -10.15
CA PHE A 110 -13.59 -2.83 -11.28
C PHE A 110 -14.20 -3.90 -12.17
N ILE A 111 -15.39 -3.64 -12.68
CA ILE A 111 -16.11 -4.54 -13.58
C ILE A 111 -16.62 -3.75 -14.77
N ASP A 112 -16.35 -4.21 -15.99
CA ASP A 112 -16.97 -3.65 -17.20
C ASP A 112 -18.27 -4.39 -17.49
N LEU A 113 -19.40 -3.67 -17.40
CA LEU A 113 -20.74 -4.22 -17.64
C LEU A 113 -21.23 -4.00 -19.08
N THR A 114 -20.46 -3.32 -19.93
CA THR A 114 -20.93 -2.83 -21.24
C THR A 114 -21.59 -3.91 -22.08
N HIS A 115 -20.97 -5.09 -22.14
CA HIS A 115 -21.45 -6.19 -22.97
C HIS A 115 -22.58 -7.02 -22.32
N TYR A 116 -22.74 -6.92 -21.01
CA TYR A 116 -23.69 -7.73 -20.24
C TYR A 116 -25.08 -7.10 -20.14
N LEU A 117 -25.17 -5.77 -20.24
CA LEU A 117 -26.44 -5.07 -20.11
C LEU A 117 -27.41 -5.40 -21.24
N SER A 118 -26.91 -5.49 -22.48
CA SER A 118 -27.75 -5.83 -23.65
C SER A 118 -28.27 -7.27 -23.61
N SER A 119 -27.46 -8.20 -23.11
CA SER A 119 -27.83 -9.63 -23.03
C SER A 119 -28.71 -9.96 -21.84
N SER A 120 -28.59 -9.24 -20.73
CA SER A 120 -29.37 -9.47 -19.52
C SER A 120 -30.74 -8.78 -19.52
N GLY A 121 -30.94 -7.75 -20.34
CA GLY A 121 -32.12 -6.89 -20.33
C GLY A 121 -32.24 -5.98 -19.09
N LEU A 122 -31.20 -5.94 -18.25
CA LEU A 122 -31.11 -5.13 -17.03
C LEU A 122 -30.34 -3.83 -17.30
N ASN A 123 -30.69 -2.76 -16.61
CA ASN A 123 -29.82 -1.59 -16.55
C ASN A 123 -28.63 -1.84 -15.57
N ALA A 124 -27.63 -0.94 -15.61
CA ALA A 124 -26.41 -1.11 -14.82
C ALA A 124 -26.69 -1.17 -13.30
N ARG A 125 -27.66 -0.40 -12.82
CA ARG A 125 -28.05 -0.37 -11.41
C ARG A 125 -28.71 -1.67 -10.96
N GLU A 126 -29.62 -2.19 -11.74
CA GLU A 126 -30.30 -3.47 -11.47
C GLU A 126 -29.32 -4.63 -11.49
N PHE A 127 -28.40 -4.63 -12.47
CA PHE A 127 -27.37 -5.65 -12.59
C PHE A 127 -26.42 -5.62 -11.38
N ALA A 128 -25.96 -4.43 -10.99
CA ALA A 128 -25.13 -4.23 -9.82
C ALA A 128 -25.85 -4.67 -8.54
N LYS A 129 -27.12 -4.29 -8.36
CA LYS A 129 -27.92 -4.65 -7.20
C LYS A 129 -28.02 -6.17 -7.06
N ARG A 130 -28.26 -6.87 -8.17
CA ARG A 130 -28.35 -8.35 -8.21
C ARG A 130 -27.05 -9.01 -7.73
N MET A 131 -25.90 -8.54 -8.21
CA MET A 131 -24.60 -9.07 -7.78
C MET A 131 -24.33 -8.79 -6.28
N ILE A 132 -24.65 -7.59 -5.80
CA ILE A 132 -24.48 -7.20 -4.40
C ILE A 132 -25.37 -8.05 -3.49
N GLN A 133 -26.60 -8.34 -3.90
CA GLN A 133 -27.51 -9.19 -3.16
C GLN A 133 -27.01 -10.64 -3.08
N ASP A 134 -26.51 -11.23 -4.19
CA ASP A 134 -25.90 -12.57 -4.15
C ASP A 134 -24.67 -12.61 -3.18
N VAL A 135 -23.84 -11.54 -3.17
CA VAL A 135 -22.75 -11.43 -2.21
C VAL A 135 -23.29 -11.42 -0.77
N LEU A 136 -24.31 -10.62 -0.48
CA LEU A 136 -24.90 -10.52 0.86
C LEU A 136 -25.53 -11.85 1.29
N GLU A 137 -26.32 -12.47 0.45
CA GLU A 137 -27.00 -13.75 0.72
C GLU A 137 -26.00 -14.91 0.93
N THR A 138 -24.93 -14.92 0.13
CA THR A 138 -23.92 -16.00 0.17
C THR A 138 -22.93 -15.83 1.31
N THR A 139 -22.56 -14.59 1.66
CA THR A 139 -21.44 -14.31 2.58
C THR A 139 -21.83 -13.56 3.84
N GLY A 140 -23.03 -12.98 3.90
CA GLY A 140 -23.45 -12.06 4.97
C GLY A 140 -22.74 -10.70 4.93
N ILE A 141 -21.95 -10.40 3.86
CA ILE A 141 -21.16 -9.18 3.73
C ILE A 141 -21.88 -8.20 2.81
N THR A 142 -22.10 -6.97 3.31
CA THR A 142 -22.67 -5.89 2.50
C THR A 142 -21.62 -5.28 1.57
N ALA A 143 -22.05 -4.87 0.38
CA ALA A 143 -21.21 -4.17 -0.57
C ALA A 143 -21.83 -2.82 -0.99
N THR A 144 -20.99 -1.91 -1.48
CA THR A 144 -21.38 -0.61 -2.02
C THR A 144 -20.83 -0.50 -3.44
N ALA A 145 -21.61 0.03 -4.37
CA ALA A 145 -21.17 0.20 -5.74
C ALA A 145 -21.22 1.66 -6.21
N GLY A 146 -20.27 2.00 -7.07
CA GLY A 146 -20.32 3.19 -7.92
C GLY A 146 -20.40 2.78 -9.38
N ILE A 147 -21.29 3.38 -10.14
CA ILE A 147 -21.46 3.18 -11.56
C ILE A 147 -21.01 4.45 -12.28
N GLY A 148 -20.22 4.29 -13.33
CA GLY A 148 -19.73 5.41 -14.13
C GLY A 148 -19.55 5.04 -15.58
N THR A 149 -19.45 6.03 -16.44
CA THR A 149 -19.14 5.86 -17.88
C THR A 149 -17.68 5.47 -18.11
N ASN A 150 -16.84 5.58 -17.07
CA ASN A 150 -15.44 5.18 -17.04
C ASN A 150 -15.03 4.78 -15.62
N MET A 151 -13.79 4.24 -15.46
CA MET A 151 -13.31 3.76 -14.17
C MET A 151 -13.17 4.88 -13.12
N TYR A 152 -12.78 6.09 -13.53
CA TYR A 152 -12.67 7.21 -12.62
C TYR A 152 -14.03 7.59 -12.01
N LEU A 153 -15.04 7.77 -12.87
CA LEU A 153 -16.39 8.14 -12.42
C LEU A 153 -17.03 7.06 -11.56
N ALA A 154 -16.83 5.78 -11.90
CA ALA A 154 -17.29 4.68 -11.08
C ALA A 154 -16.65 4.71 -9.67
N LYS A 155 -15.34 4.95 -9.61
CA LYS A 155 -14.62 5.04 -8.31
C LYS A 155 -15.09 6.23 -7.48
N VAL A 156 -15.24 7.39 -8.08
CA VAL A 156 -15.69 8.62 -7.43
C VAL A 156 -17.15 8.53 -6.99
N ALA A 157 -18.02 7.93 -7.83
CA ALA A 157 -19.41 7.65 -7.47
C ALA A 157 -19.50 6.78 -6.22
N MET A 158 -18.64 5.74 -6.11
CA MET A 158 -18.61 4.89 -4.95
C MET A 158 -18.06 5.63 -3.70
N ASP A 159 -16.90 6.27 -3.82
CA ASP A 159 -16.17 6.79 -2.66
C ASP A 159 -16.80 8.06 -2.09
N ILE A 160 -17.28 8.98 -2.93
CA ILE A 160 -17.80 10.27 -2.49
C ILE A 160 -19.32 10.26 -2.36
N VAL A 161 -20.04 9.54 -3.23
CA VAL A 161 -21.51 9.57 -3.21
C VAL A 161 -22.10 8.36 -2.51
N ALA A 162 -21.87 7.14 -3.02
CA ALA A 162 -22.56 5.94 -2.54
C ALA A 162 -22.29 5.62 -1.06
N LYS A 163 -21.08 5.91 -0.57
CA LYS A 163 -20.75 5.71 0.85
C LYS A 163 -21.48 6.64 1.82
N HIS A 164 -22.03 7.73 1.33
CA HIS A 164 -22.66 8.78 2.14
C HIS A 164 -24.19 8.85 2.00
N ILE A 165 -24.78 8.09 1.07
CA ILE A 165 -26.24 7.97 0.97
C ILE A 165 -26.77 6.85 1.89
N PRO A 166 -28.02 6.93 2.34
CA PRO A 166 -28.68 5.85 3.06
C PRO A 166 -28.76 4.59 2.17
N ALA A 167 -28.76 3.42 2.80
CA ALA A 167 -29.03 2.17 2.10
C ALA A 167 -30.49 2.13 1.63
N ASP A 168 -30.76 1.44 0.52
CA ASP A 168 -32.11 1.15 0.08
C ASP A 168 -32.77 0.09 1.00
N GLU A 169 -34.01 -0.28 0.70
CA GLU A 169 -34.81 -1.28 1.44
C GLU A 169 -34.11 -2.65 1.55
N ASN A 170 -33.18 -2.96 0.64
CA ASN A 170 -32.40 -4.20 0.62
C ASN A 170 -31.00 -4.04 1.23
N GLY A 171 -30.72 -2.90 1.91
CA GLY A 171 -29.43 -2.64 2.53
C GLY A 171 -28.33 -2.24 1.54
N VAL A 172 -28.65 -1.97 0.27
CA VAL A 172 -27.71 -1.68 -0.81
C VAL A 172 -27.49 -0.18 -1.00
N ARG A 173 -26.24 0.21 -1.27
CA ARG A 173 -25.86 1.60 -1.61
C ARG A 173 -25.24 1.62 -2.99
N ILE A 174 -25.88 2.28 -3.94
CA ILE A 174 -25.41 2.44 -5.32
C ILE A 174 -25.54 3.90 -5.73
N ALA A 175 -24.47 4.48 -6.26
CA ALA A 175 -24.47 5.80 -6.89
C ALA A 175 -24.02 5.70 -8.34
N GLU A 176 -24.52 6.61 -9.18
CA GLU A 176 -24.23 6.67 -10.60
C GLU A 176 -23.75 8.08 -10.97
N LEU A 177 -22.67 8.15 -11.75
CA LEU A 177 -22.16 9.41 -12.31
C LEU A 177 -21.81 9.23 -13.78
N ASP A 178 -22.27 10.17 -14.58
CA ASP A 178 -21.71 10.52 -15.88
C ASP A 178 -20.88 11.81 -15.75
N GLU A 179 -20.23 12.25 -16.82
CA GLU A 179 -19.37 13.43 -16.84
C GLU A 179 -20.14 14.70 -16.44
N MET A 180 -21.39 14.83 -16.85
CA MET A 180 -22.19 16.01 -16.55
C MET A 180 -22.74 16.03 -15.12
N SER A 181 -23.18 14.90 -14.62
CA SER A 181 -23.63 14.77 -13.21
C SER A 181 -22.46 14.91 -12.23
N TYR A 182 -21.28 14.37 -12.60
CA TYR A 182 -20.03 14.58 -11.87
C TYR A 182 -19.70 16.07 -11.74
N ARG A 183 -19.69 16.82 -12.86
CA ARG A 183 -19.38 18.24 -12.84
C ARG A 183 -20.38 19.03 -12.00
N ARG A 184 -21.69 18.73 -12.12
CA ARG A 184 -22.75 19.42 -11.36
C ARG A 184 -22.69 19.14 -9.86
N GLN A 185 -22.37 17.90 -9.47
CA GLN A 185 -22.44 17.49 -8.06
C GLN A 185 -21.11 17.62 -7.32
N LEU A 186 -19.98 17.39 -8.00
CA LEU A 186 -18.68 17.20 -7.32
C LEU A 186 -17.60 18.20 -7.67
N TRP A 187 -17.80 19.09 -8.66
CA TRP A 187 -16.78 20.11 -8.97
C TRP A 187 -16.49 21.06 -7.82
N SER A 188 -17.40 21.27 -6.89
CA SER A 188 -17.20 22.09 -5.68
C SER A 188 -16.86 21.26 -4.43
N HIS A 189 -16.79 19.93 -4.55
CA HIS A 189 -16.52 19.06 -3.40
C HIS A 189 -15.10 19.29 -2.83
N ARG A 190 -14.98 19.20 -1.51
CA ARG A 190 -13.75 19.28 -0.73
C ARG A 190 -13.77 18.20 0.35
N PRO A 191 -12.59 17.68 0.74
CA PRO A 191 -11.24 18.03 0.27
C PRO A 191 -10.89 17.33 -1.06
N LEU A 192 -9.88 17.84 -1.77
CA LEU A 192 -9.37 17.23 -3.00
C LEU A 192 -8.86 15.79 -2.80
N THR A 193 -8.43 15.43 -1.60
CA THR A 193 -7.94 14.09 -1.25
C THR A 193 -9.02 13.00 -1.25
N ASP A 194 -10.30 13.36 -1.38
CA ASP A 194 -11.39 12.39 -1.52
C ASP A 194 -11.47 11.83 -2.94
N PHE A 195 -10.90 12.57 -3.90
CA PHE A 195 -10.88 12.14 -5.30
C PHE A 195 -9.76 11.12 -5.55
N TRP A 196 -10.11 10.09 -6.31
CA TRP A 196 -9.17 9.05 -6.69
C TRP A 196 -7.94 9.65 -7.39
N ARG A 197 -6.76 9.16 -7.04
CA ARG A 197 -5.44 9.62 -7.50
C ARG A 197 -4.99 11.00 -7.01
N VAL A 198 -5.76 11.72 -6.23
CA VAL A 198 -5.33 12.96 -5.59
C VAL A 198 -4.86 12.68 -4.17
N GLY A 199 -3.54 12.50 -4.00
CA GLY A 199 -2.94 12.33 -2.67
C GLY A 199 -2.65 13.67 -1.99
N ARG A 200 -2.25 13.61 -0.70
CA ARG A 200 -1.90 14.81 0.10
C ARG A 200 -0.86 15.72 -0.55
N GLY A 201 0.12 15.12 -1.28
CA GLY A 201 1.16 15.91 -1.95
C GLY A 201 0.61 16.72 -3.13
N TYR A 202 -0.33 16.15 -3.88
CA TYR A 202 -1.04 16.85 -4.95
C TYR A 202 -1.94 17.95 -4.39
N ALA A 203 -2.80 17.60 -3.43
CA ALA A 203 -3.69 18.55 -2.78
C ALA A 203 -2.91 19.75 -2.21
N LYS A 204 -1.82 19.52 -1.48
CA LYS A 204 -1.00 20.58 -0.92
C LYS A 204 -0.45 21.53 -1.99
N LYS A 205 0.12 21.00 -3.09
CA LYS A 205 0.65 21.84 -4.17
C LYS A 205 -0.44 22.65 -4.88
N LEU A 206 -1.63 22.09 -5.05
CA LEU A 206 -2.78 22.77 -5.62
C LEU A 206 -3.30 23.88 -4.69
N GLU A 207 -3.44 23.59 -3.40
CA GLU A 207 -3.87 24.54 -2.38
C GLU A 207 -2.89 25.72 -2.23
N GLU A 208 -1.58 25.50 -2.36
CA GLU A 208 -0.53 26.53 -2.32
C GLU A 208 -0.68 27.55 -3.47
N VAL A 209 -1.29 27.17 -4.58
CA VAL A 209 -1.58 28.06 -5.73
C VAL A 209 -3.04 28.48 -5.81
N GLY A 210 -3.87 28.17 -4.80
CA GLY A 210 -5.27 28.60 -4.71
C GLY A 210 -6.28 27.72 -5.46
N LEU A 211 -5.90 26.51 -5.87
CA LEU A 211 -6.80 25.52 -6.49
C LEU A 211 -7.26 24.51 -5.43
N PHE A 212 -8.55 24.57 -5.07
CA PHE A 212 -9.11 23.81 -3.94
C PHE A 212 -10.11 22.74 -4.34
N THR A 213 -10.54 22.73 -5.60
CA THR A 213 -11.60 21.85 -6.09
C THR A 213 -11.26 21.31 -7.47
N MET A 214 -11.91 20.20 -7.88
CA MET A 214 -11.76 19.68 -9.26
C MET A 214 -12.27 20.68 -10.29
N GLY A 215 -13.32 21.44 -9.98
CA GLY A 215 -13.79 22.54 -10.81
C GLY A 215 -12.77 23.67 -10.99
N ASP A 216 -11.95 23.96 -9.99
CA ASP A 216 -10.86 24.96 -10.11
C ASP A 216 -9.78 24.43 -11.06
N ILE A 217 -9.42 23.15 -10.96
CA ILE A 217 -8.45 22.51 -11.85
C ILE A 217 -8.96 22.49 -13.30
N ALA A 218 -10.21 22.10 -13.51
CA ALA A 218 -10.83 22.09 -14.84
C ALA A 218 -10.86 23.48 -15.46
N ARG A 219 -11.22 24.52 -14.71
CA ARG A 219 -11.19 25.91 -15.19
C ARG A 219 -9.77 26.40 -15.46
N CYS A 220 -8.81 26.02 -14.63
CA CYS A 220 -7.39 26.33 -14.84
C CYS A 220 -6.90 25.74 -16.16
N SER A 221 -7.24 24.51 -16.49
CA SER A 221 -6.78 23.84 -17.72
C SER A 221 -7.23 24.52 -19.03
N VAL A 222 -8.27 25.35 -19.00
CA VAL A 222 -8.77 26.09 -20.18
C VAL A 222 -8.46 27.60 -20.13
N GLY A 223 -7.63 28.02 -19.20
CA GLY A 223 -7.13 29.40 -19.10
C GLY A 223 -6.30 29.79 -20.33
N ARG A 224 -6.28 31.08 -20.66
CA ARG A 224 -5.46 31.58 -21.76
C ARG A 224 -3.98 31.50 -21.41
N SER A 225 -3.11 31.38 -22.40
CA SER A 225 -1.64 31.28 -22.19
C SER A 225 -1.04 32.43 -21.38
N ASN A 226 -1.67 33.59 -21.37
CA ASN A 226 -1.23 34.77 -20.60
C ASN A 226 -1.87 34.86 -19.21
N ASP A 227 -2.84 34.01 -18.87
CA ASP A 227 -3.46 33.99 -17.56
C ASP A 227 -2.54 33.28 -16.57
N TYR A 228 -2.59 33.65 -15.27
CA TYR A 228 -1.85 32.93 -14.22
C TYR A 228 -2.37 31.49 -14.05
N TYR A 229 -3.70 31.32 -14.14
CA TYR A 229 -4.34 30.01 -14.10
C TYR A 229 -4.53 29.50 -15.53
N ASN A 230 -3.62 28.68 -15.98
CA ASN A 230 -3.64 28.02 -17.27
C ASN A 230 -3.07 26.60 -17.17
N GLU A 231 -3.05 25.89 -18.26
CA GLU A 231 -2.54 24.52 -18.33
C GLU A 231 -1.04 24.44 -17.96
N ASP A 232 -0.23 25.42 -18.36
CA ASP A 232 1.21 25.46 -18.07
C ASP A 232 1.51 25.45 -16.56
N LEU A 233 0.64 26.09 -15.76
CA LEU A 233 0.76 26.04 -14.29
C LEU A 233 0.64 24.60 -13.79
N LEU A 234 -0.31 23.82 -14.31
CA LEU A 234 -0.52 22.42 -13.91
C LEU A 234 0.65 21.53 -14.32
N TYR A 235 1.18 21.73 -15.55
CA TYR A 235 2.38 21.02 -16.00
C TYR A 235 3.62 21.40 -15.21
N LYS A 236 3.78 22.66 -14.82
CA LYS A 236 4.87 23.11 -13.94
C LYS A 236 4.82 22.42 -12.57
N LEU A 237 3.64 22.17 -12.02
CA LEU A 237 3.47 21.54 -10.71
C LEU A 237 3.64 20.01 -10.74
N PHE A 238 3.20 19.35 -11.82
CA PHE A 238 3.03 17.90 -11.87
C PHE A 238 3.73 17.20 -13.05
N GLY A 239 4.32 17.96 -13.98
CA GLY A 239 4.89 17.40 -15.21
C GLY A 239 3.80 16.71 -16.03
N ILE A 240 4.15 15.62 -16.70
CA ILE A 240 3.22 14.83 -17.51
C ILE A 240 1.99 14.29 -16.73
N ASN A 241 2.11 14.16 -15.43
CA ASN A 241 0.96 13.74 -14.60
C ASN A 241 -0.16 14.79 -14.52
N ALA A 242 0.08 16.01 -15.03
CA ALA A 242 -0.97 17.02 -15.16
C ALA A 242 -2.09 16.56 -16.10
N GLU A 243 -1.77 15.83 -17.19
CA GLU A 243 -2.75 15.30 -18.13
C GLU A 243 -3.82 14.46 -17.44
N LEU A 244 -3.41 13.46 -16.67
CA LEU A 244 -4.34 12.62 -15.93
C LEU A 244 -5.17 13.43 -14.92
N LEU A 245 -4.56 14.41 -14.25
CA LEU A 245 -5.26 15.28 -13.30
C LEU A 245 -6.31 16.15 -13.99
N ILE A 246 -6.00 16.70 -15.17
CA ILE A 246 -6.91 17.49 -15.99
C ILE A 246 -8.07 16.62 -16.48
N ASP A 247 -7.77 15.46 -17.05
CA ASP A 247 -8.79 14.52 -17.52
C ASP A 247 -9.77 14.16 -16.40
N HIS A 248 -9.25 13.80 -15.22
CA HIS A 248 -10.06 13.50 -14.06
C HIS A 248 -10.88 14.71 -13.58
N ALA A 249 -10.33 15.93 -13.67
CA ALA A 249 -11.08 17.14 -13.32
C ALA A 249 -12.27 17.35 -14.26
N TRP A 250 -12.16 16.94 -15.51
CA TRP A 250 -13.26 16.95 -16.48
C TRP A 250 -14.17 15.72 -16.39
N GLY A 251 -13.83 14.70 -15.60
CA GLY A 251 -14.54 13.44 -15.47
C GLY A 251 -14.22 12.43 -16.58
N TRP A 252 -13.07 12.59 -17.21
CA TRP A 252 -12.61 11.73 -18.29
C TRP A 252 -11.56 10.73 -17.82
N GLU A 253 -11.63 9.48 -18.29
CA GLU A 253 -10.62 8.45 -18.08
C GLU A 253 -10.62 7.50 -19.29
N PRO A 254 -9.61 7.58 -20.15
CA PRO A 254 -9.55 6.74 -21.34
C PRO A 254 -9.14 5.30 -21.06
N CYS A 255 -8.44 5.05 -19.94
CA CYS A 255 -7.91 3.74 -19.59
C CYS A 255 -9.05 2.73 -19.34
N THR A 256 -8.95 1.57 -19.97
CA THR A 256 -9.90 0.47 -19.84
C THR A 256 -9.32 -0.66 -18.98
N ILE A 257 -10.16 -1.62 -18.56
CA ILE A 257 -9.70 -2.85 -17.90
C ILE A 257 -8.74 -3.65 -18.80
N ALA A 258 -8.98 -3.66 -20.11
CA ALA A 258 -8.10 -4.31 -21.06
C ALA A 258 -6.71 -3.66 -21.11
N ASP A 259 -6.64 -2.32 -21.09
CA ASP A 259 -5.37 -1.58 -21.06
C ASP A 259 -4.60 -1.88 -19.77
N VAL A 260 -5.27 -1.90 -18.62
CA VAL A 260 -4.66 -2.26 -17.32
C VAL A 260 -4.07 -3.66 -17.36
N LYS A 261 -4.77 -4.64 -17.97
CA LYS A 261 -4.31 -6.03 -18.06
C LYS A 261 -3.15 -6.23 -19.06
N GLN A 262 -3.09 -5.42 -20.10
CA GLN A 262 -2.04 -5.46 -21.12
C GLN A 262 -0.79 -4.67 -20.69
N TYR A 263 -0.91 -3.78 -19.71
CA TYR A 263 0.20 -2.94 -19.26
C TYR A 263 1.36 -3.78 -18.72
N LYS A 264 2.53 -3.55 -19.29
CA LYS A 264 3.81 -4.10 -18.80
C LYS A 264 4.68 -2.92 -18.37
N PRO A 265 5.08 -2.85 -17.09
CA PRO A 265 5.94 -1.78 -16.63
C PRO A 265 7.33 -1.87 -17.30
N GLU A 266 7.91 -0.73 -17.69
CA GLU A 266 9.25 -0.64 -18.25
C GLU A 266 10.33 -1.03 -17.24
N SER A 267 10.09 -0.77 -15.97
CA SER A 267 10.99 -1.15 -14.89
C SER A 267 10.21 -1.84 -13.76
N ASN A 268 10.78 -2.93 -13.27
CA ASN A 268 10.22 -3.66 -12.15
C ASN A 268 11.04 -3.43 -10.89
N SER A 269 10.36 -3.34 -9.76
CA SER A 269 11.00 -3.37 -8.46
C SER A 269 10.25 -4.32 -7.52
N VAL A 270 11.01 -4.97 -6.63
CA VAL A 270 10.45 -5.82 -5.57
C VAL A 270 10.90 -5.25 -4.24
N GLY A 271 9.96 -4.82 -3.41
CA GLY A 271 10.26 -4.17 -2.13
C GLY A 271 9.71 -4.90 -0.92
N SER A 272 10.39 -4.75 0.20
CA SER A 272 9.94 -5.23 1.51
C SER A 272 10.18 -4.17 2.57
N GLY A 273 9.18 -3.92 3.41
CA GLY A 273 9.27 -2.98 4.52
C GLY A 273 8.90 -3.61 5.85
N GLN A 274 9.52 -3.12 6.92
CA GLN A 274 9.19 -3.52 8.28
C GLN A 274 9.19 -2.32 9.21
N VAL A 275 8.16 -2.22 10.05
CA VAL A 275 8.14 -1.36 11.23
C VAL A 275 8.41 -2.25 12.43
N LEU A 276 9.47 -1.98 13.17
CA LEU A 276 9.86 -2.75 14.34
C LEU A 276 8.87 -2.46 15.49
N HIS A 277 8.59 -3.45 16.32
CA HIS A 277 7.64 -3.29 17.43
C HIS A 277 8.20 -2.41 18.56
N CYS A 278 9.52 -2.36 18.71
CA CYS A 278 10.25 -1.44 19.62
C CYS A 278 11.44 -0.82 18.88
N PRO A 279 12.05 0.25 19.41
CA PRO A 279 13.30 0.78 18.87
C PRO A 279 14.43 -0.25 18.97
N TYR A 280 15.23 -0.38 17.90
CA TYR A 280 16.39 -1.26 17.83
C TYR A 280 17.66 -0.43 17.74
N ASP A 281 18.72 -0.90 18.38
CA ASP A 281 20.07 -0.38 18.18
C ASP A 281 20.63 -0.75 16.80
N PHE A 282 21.81 -0.23 16.49
CA PHE A 282 22.48 -0.43 15.19
C PHE A 282 22.65 -1.91 14.84
N GLU A 283 23.15 -2.74 15.79
CA GLU A 283 23.46 -4.15 15.53
C GLU A 283 22.20 -5.01 15.37
N LYS A 284 21.19 -4.81 16.21
CA LYS A 284 19.90 -5.50 16.06
C LYS A 284 19.22 -5.11 14.75
N ALA A 285 19.23 -3.82 14.37
CA ALA A 285 18.66 -3.38 13.10
C ALA A 285 19.44 -3.93 11.88
N ARG A 286 20.77 -4.05 11.98
CA ARG A 286 21.62 -4.68 10.97
C ARG A 286 21.27 -6.15 10.76
N LEU A 287 20.99 -6.89 11.84
CA LEU A 287 20.50 -8.27 11.77
C LEU A 287 19.18 -8.34 10.98
N ILE A 288 18.24 -7.43 11.26
CA ILE A 288 16.95 -7.40 10.53
C ILE A 288 17.14 -7.11 9.05
N VAL A 289 18.03 -6.17 8.68
CA VAL A 289 18.37 -5.92 7.27
C VAL A 289 18.85 -7.21 6.60
N ARG A 290 19.71 -7.97 7.26
CA ARG A 290 20.21 -9.25 6.75
C ARG A 290 19.10 -10.28 6.57
N GLU A 291 18.17 -10.39 7.52
CA GLU A 291 16.99 -11.24 7.42
C GLU A 291 16.07 -10.82 6.26
N MET A 292 15.87 -9.51 6.10
CA MET A 292 15.02 -8.98 5.02
C MET A 292 15.61 -9.24 3.63
N ILE A 293 16.92 -9.13 3.48
CA ILE A 293 17.62 -9.47 2.23
C ILE A 293 17.46 -10.95 1.90
N ASP A 294 17.65 -11.82 2.88
CA ASP A 294 17.50 -13.27 2.66
C ASP A 294 16.12 -13.63 2.12
N LEU A 295 15.07 -13.04 2.68
CA LEU A 295 13.71 -13.24 2.21
C LEU A 295 13.44 -12.62 0.84
N LEU A 296 13.97 -11.41 0.59
CA LEU A 296 13.84 -10.72 -0.70
C LEU A 296 14.50 -11.51 -1.83
N VAL A 297 15.71 -11.99 -1.60
CA VAL A 297 16.45 -12.78 -2.58
C VAL A 297 15.77 -14.13 -2.85
N LEU A 298 15.24 -14.79 -1.82
CA LEU A 298 14.47 -16.02 -2.01
C LEU A 298 13.20 -15.77 -2.86
N ASP A 299 12.54 -14.62 -2.70
CA ASP A 299 11.40 -14.24 -3.54
C ASP A 299 11.80 -14.00 -5.00
N LEU A 300 12.97 -13.38 -5.24
CA LEU A 300 13.53 -13.23 -6.59
C LEU A 300 13.81 -14.60 -7.24
N VAL A 301 14.46 -15.50 -6.51
CA VAL A 301 14.76 -16.87 -7.00
C VAL A 301 13.47 -17.64 -7.30
N ASP A 302 12.45 -17.52 -6.44
CA ASP A 302 11.17 -18.19 -6.67
C ASP A 302 10.45 -17.73 -7.93
N LYS A 303 10.63 -16.45 -8.29
CA LYS A 303 10.05 -15.83 -9.49
C LYS A 303 10.96 -15.92 -10.73
N GLY A 304 12.14 -16.51 -10.61
CA GLY A 304 13.14 -16.55 -11.71
C GLY A 304 13.68 -15.16 -12.09
N MET A 305 13.78 -14.25 -11.12
CA MET A 305 14.17 -12.86 -11.33
C MET A 305 15.53 -12.55 -10.72
N VAL A 306 16.20 -11.53 -11.27
CA VAL A 306 17.49 -11.01 -10.82
C VAL A 306 17.46 -9.49 -10.74
N THR A 307 18.40 -8.92 -9.98
CA THR A 307 18.58 -7.47 -9.82
C THR A 307 20.06 -7.11 -9.82
N ASP A 308 20.39 -5.88 -10.18
CA ASP A 308 21.75 -5.31 -10.10
C ASP A 308 21.87 -4.21 -9.03
N GLN A 309 20.72 -3.84 -8.40
CA GLN A 309 20.68 -2.68 -7.52
C GLN A 309 19.69 -2.89 -6.35
N ILE A 310 20.13 -2.57 -5.13
CA ILE A 310 19.26 -2.53 -3.95
C ILE A 310 19.25 -1.14 -3.35
N VAL A 311 18.06 -0.65 -3.05
CA VAL A 311 17.85 0.59 -2.29
C VAL A 311 17.50 0.26 -0.85
N LEU A 312 18.21 0.91 0.09
CA LEU A 312 17.98 0.78 1.53
C LEU A 312 17.51 2.12 2.10
N THR A 313 16.44 2.09 2.89
CA THR A 313 15.97 3.24 3.68
C THR A 313 15.78 2.81 5.13
N VAL A 314 16.43 3.52 6.05
CA VAL A 314 16.40 3.25 7.50
C VAL A 314 15.80 4.47 8.21
N GLY A 315 14.62 4.30 8.77
CA GLY A 315 13.91 5.34 9.54
C GLY A 315 14.21 5.19 11.03
N TYR A 316 14.56 6.31 11.65
CA TYR A 316 14.88 6.36 13.07
C TYR A 316 13.64 6.53 13.94
N ASP A 317 13.75 6.12 15.22
CA ASP A 317 12.67 6.24 16.18
C ASP A 317 12.54 7.67 16.73
N ILE A 318 11.32 8.02 17.12
CA ILE A 318 11.01 9.30 17.77
C ILE A 318 11.73 9.46 19.11
N GLU A 319 12.06 8.36 19.80
CA GLU A 319 12.77 8.35 21.06
C GLU A 319 14.12 9.07 20.98
N ASN A 320 14.77 9.05 19.81
CA ASN A 320 15.99 9.82 19.59
C ASN A 320 15.85 11.33 19.82
N LEU A 321 14.61 11.87 19.70
CA LEU A 321 14.34 13.29 19.90
C LEU A 321 13.43 13.58 21.10
N SER A 322 12.72 12.59 21.64
CA SER A 322 11.89 12.73 22.84
C SER A 322 12.68 12.48 24.13
N ASP A 323 13.74 11.68 24.09
CA ASP A 323 14.67 11.52 25.19
C ASP A 323 15.61 12.73 25.27
N PRO A 324 15.69 13.44 26.42
CA PRO A 324 16.50 14.66 26.56
C PRO A 324 17.98 14.46 26.31
N VAL A 325 18.54 13.32 26.72
CA VAL A 325 19.98 12.98 26.57
C VAL A 325 20.29 12.76 25.09
N ARG A 326 19.52 11.90 24.42
CA ARG A 326 19.66 11.61 22.98
C ARG A 326 19.42 12.86 22.15
N ARG A 327 18.41 13.64 22.48
CA ARG A 327 18.09 14.92 21.78
C ARG A 327 19.24 15.90 21.84
N LYS A 328 19.90 16.04 23.00
CA LYS A 328 21.06 16.93 23.19
C LYS A 328 22.28 16.45 22.38
N ALA A 329 22.48 15.14 22.30
CA ALA A 329 23.58 14.54 21.55
C ALA A 329 23.39 14.63 20.03
N TYR A 330 22.14 14.55 19.53
CA TYR A 330 21.85 14.57 18.10
C TYR A 330 22.06 15.95 17.49
N LYS A 331 22.92 16.03 16.46
CA LYS A 331 23.24 17.26 15.71
C LYS A 331 22.82 17.19 14.23
N GLY A 332 22.24 16.07 13.82
CA GLY A 332 21.82 15.85 12.44
C GLY A 332 20.53 16.58 12.06
N GLN A 333 20.12 16.41 10.81
CA GLN A 333 18.90 17.02 10.26
C GLN A 333 17.66 16.36 10.86
N ILE A 334 16.69 17.20 11.27
CA ILE A 334 15.38 16.78 11.76
C ILE A 334 14.35 16.94 10.63
N THR A 335 13.48 15.96 10.48
CA THR A 335 12.36 15.99 9.53
C THR A 335 11.05 15.75 10.26
N THR A 336 9.95 16.15 9.63
CA THR A 336 8.60 15.87 10.14
C THR A 336 8.04 14.65 9.42
N ASP A 337 7.64 13.63 10.17
CA ASP A 337 6.99 12.46 9.58
C ASP A 337 5.56 12.78 9.13
N ARG A 338 4.91 11.80 8.47
CA ARG A 338 3.53 11.97 7.98
C ARG A 338 2.48 12.19 9.07
N TYR A 339 2.86 12.10 10.34
CA TYR A 339 2.01 12.32 11.53
C TYR A 339 2.28 13.66 12.20
N GLY A 340 3.11 14.49 11.61
CA GLY A 340 3.52 15.76 12.20
C GLY A 340 4.56 15.64 13.32
N ARG A 341 5.14 14.44 13.55
CA ARG A 341 6.13 14.22 14.60
C ARG A 341 7.53 14.51 14.08
N GLN A 342 8.34 15.17 14.90
CA GLN A 342 9.75 15.37 14.59
C GLN A 342 10.53 14.06 14.79
N VAL A 343 11.32 13.69 13.79
CA VAL A 343 12.19 12.50 13.80
C VAL A 343 13.53 12.86 13.16
N PRO A 344 14.62 12.16 13.48
CA PRO A 344 15.86 12.28 12.72
C PRO A 344 15.62 11.95 11.24
N LYS A 345 16.31 12.67 10.36
CA LYS A 345 16.23 12.37 8.93
C LYS A 345 16.63 10.91 8.69
N HIS A 346 15.83 10.18 7.96
CA HIS A 346 16.11 8.78 7.61
C HIS A 346 17.42 8.64 6.82
N ALA A 347 18.13 7.56 7.04
CA ALA A 347 19.25 7.16 6.19
C ALA A 347 18.69 6.53 4.91
N HIS A 348 19.27 6.90 3.78
CA HIS A 348 18.85 6.41 2.47
C HIS A 348 20.06 6.25 1.56
N GLY A 349 20.13 5.16 0.82
CA GLY A 349 21.19 4.93 -0.12
C GLY A 349 20.93 3.75 -1.04
N THR A 350 21.79 3.65 -2.04
CA THR A 350 21.73 2.64 -3.09
C THR A 350 23.00 1.81 -3.08
N ALA A 351 22.88 0.49 -3.12
CA ALA A 351 23.95 -0.47 -3.34
C ALA A 351 23.86 -1.00 -4.77
N ASN A 352 24.86 -0.70 -5.59
CA ASN A 352 25.03 -1.26 -6.92
C ASN A 352 25.88 -2.53 -6.81
N ILE A 353 25.38 -3.63 -7.35
CA ILE A 353 26.02 -4.96 -7.22
C ILE A 353 27.01 -5.20 -8.38
N GLY A 354 26.93 -4.39 -9.44
CA GLY A 354 27.80 -4.45 -10.60
C GLY A 354 27.45 -5.54 -11.61
N ARG A 355 26.47 -6.38 -11.32
CA ARG A 355 25.93 -7.39 -12.22
C ARG A 355 24.53 -7.83 -11.79
N TYR A 356 23.73 -8.31 -12.70
CA TYR A 356 22.44 -8.95 -12.39
C TYR A 356 22.66 -10.26 -11.63
N THR A 357 21.99 -10.41 -10.49
CA THR A 357 22.14 -11.58 -9.62
C THR A 357 20.94 -11.79 -8.70
N SER A 358 20.75 -13.05 -8.29
CA SER A 358 19.90 -13.46 -7.15
C SER A 358 20.75 -14.22 -6.11
N SER A 359 22.05 -13.94 -6.02
CA SER A 359 22.91 -14.52 -4.98
C SER A 359 22.67 -13.80 -3.65
N THR A 360 22.25 -14.55 -2.62
CA THR A 360 22.10 -14.04 -1.27
C THR A 360 23.39 -13.43 -0.74
N ARG A 361 24.52 -14.07 -1.02
CA ARG A 361 25.83 -13.61 -0.58
C ARG A 361 26.17 -12.25 -1.17
N LEU A 362 26.14 -12.11 -2.49
CA LEU A 362 26.52 -10.85 -3.17
C LEU A 362 25.61 -9.69 -2.77
N VAL A 363 24.30 -9.94 -2.72
CA VAL A 363 23.32 -8.92 -2.32
C VAL A 363 23.52 -8.54 -0.85
N THR A 364 23.74 -9.52 0.04
CA THR A 364 23.94 -9.25 1.47
C THR A 364 25.20 -8.43 1.70
N ASP A 365 26.33 -8.81 1.09
CA ASP A 365 27.60 -8.12 1.25
C ASP A 365 27.47 -6.65 0.82
N ALA A 366 26.90 -6.38 -0.36
CA ALA A 366 26.72 -5.03 -0.88
C ALA A 366 25.78 -4.15 -0.01
N VAL A 367 24.70 -4.74 0.50
CA VAL A 367 23.73 -3.97 1.31
C VAL A 367 24.22 -3.75 2.74
N LEU A 368 24.94 -4.71 3.33
CA LEU A 368 25.52 -4.50 4.66
C LEU A 368 26.66 -3.47 4.62
N GLU A 369 27.47 -3.45 3.58
CA GLU A 369 28.46 -2.37 3.38
C GLU A 369 27.75 -1.00 3.26
N LEU A 370 26.67 -0.91 2.49
CA LEU A 370 25.86 0.29 2.41
C LEU A 370 25.29 0.69 3.77
N TYR A 371 24.71 -0.27 4.52
CA TYR A 371 24.16 -0.05 5.85
C TYR A 371 25.20 0.54 6.80
N ASP A 372 26.37 -0.10 6.88
CA ASP A 372 27.48 0.31 7.75
C ASP A 372 28.01 1.72 7.43
N ARG A 373 27.86 2.17 6.17
CA ARG A 373 28.27 3.48 5.69
C ARG A 373 27.24 4.59 5.95
N ILE A 374 25.93 4.29 5.81
CA ILE A 374 24.90 5.36 5.84
C ILE A 374 24.17 5.48 7.17
N VAL A 375 24.15 4.43 8.00
CA VAL A 375 23.34 4.41 9.23
C VAL A 375 24.14 4.96 10.40
N ASP A 376 23.54 5.91 11.12
CA ASP A 376 24.13 6.47 12.34
C ASP A 376 24.05 5.46 13.48
N LYS A 377 25.23 5.03 13.99
CA LYS A 377 25.36 4.01 15.03
C LYS A 377 24.81 4.43 16.39
N SER A 378 24.66 5.73 16.62
CA SER A 378 24.14 6.29 17.88
C SER A 378 22.62 6.32 17.97
N LEU A 379 21.93 6.17 16.83
CA LEU A 379 20.50 6.34 16.72
C LEU A 379 19.73 5.02 16.81
N LEU A 380 18.58 5.07 17.45
CA LEU A 380 17.62 3.98 17.48
C LEU A 380 16.84 3.91 16.17
N VAL A 381 16.75 2.72 15.60
CA VAL A 381 16.05 2.41 14.35
C VAL A 381 14.62 1.95 14.65
N ARG A 382 13.65 2.41 13.85
CA ARG A 382 12.25 2.02 13.97
C ARG A 382 11.70 1.39 12.71
N ARG A 383 12.22 1.76 11.55
CA ARG A 383 11.68 1.34 10.26
C ARG A 383 12.81 0.97 9.30
N LEU A 384 12.62 -0.13 8.60
CA LEU A 384 13.52 -0.61 7.56
C LEU A 384 12.73 -0.83 6.28
N ASN A 385 13.31 -0.43 5.16
CA ASN A 385 12.73 -0.65 3.85
C ASN A 385 13.86 -1.01 2.88
N ILE A 386 13.70 -2.11 2.17
CA ILE A 386 14.61 -2.54 1.10
C ILE A 386 13.82 -2.71 -0.20
N SER A 387 14.42 -2.35 -1.31
CA SER A 387 13.85 -2.53 -2.63
C SER A 387 14.92 -3.00 -3.62
N ALA A 388 14.68 -4.12 -4.27
CA ALA A 388 15.42 -4.52 -5.46
C ALA A 388 14.87 -3.73 -6.63
N ASN A 389 15.71 -2.98 -7.31
CA ASN A 389 15.37 -2.21 -8.50
C ASN A 389 15.94 -2.90 -9.75
N HIS A 390 15.55 -2.44 -10.94
CA HIS A 390 15.95 -3.01 -12.22
C HIS A 390 15.74 -4.53 -12.26
N VAL A 391 14.63 -4.99 -11.69
CA VAL A 391 14.32 -6.42 -11.63
C VAL A 391 13.91 -6.89 -13.02
N ILE A 392 14.63 -7.90 -13.55
CA ILE A 392 14.36 -8.52 -14.83
C ILE A 392 14.29 -10.04 -14.68
N CYS A 393 13.69 -10.72 -15.68
CA CYS A 393 13.76 -12.17 -15.75
C CYS A 393 15.23 -12.60 -15.95
N GLU A 394 15.66 -13.65 -15.28
CA GLU A 394 17.03 -14.16 -15.40
C GLU A 394 17.39 -14.55 -16.87
N ALA A 395 16.38 -14.99 -17.63
CA ALA A 395 16.56 -15.32 -19.04
C ALA A 395 16.82 -14.08 -19.92
N ASP A 396 16.39 -12.91 -19.49
CA ASP A 396 16.48 -11.64 -20.23
C ASP A 396 17.74 -10.85 -19.89
N VAL A 397 18.62 -11.38 -19.02
CA VAL A 397 19.88 -10.72 -18.67
C VAL A 397 20.72 -10.50 -19.92
N PRO A 398 21.09 -9.25 -20.22
CA PRO A 398 21.95 -8.97 -21.38
C PRO A 398 23.26 -9.74 -21.29
N LYS A 399 23.59 -10.49 -22.33
CA LYS A 399 24.91 -11.09 -22.42
C LYS A 399 25.92 -9.96 -22.67
N GLU A 400 26.64 -9.57 -21.60
CA GLU A 400 27.67 -8.55 -21.74
C GLU A 400 28.79 -9.06 -22.68
N ASN A 401 28.80 -8.55 -23.89
CA ASN A 401 29.99 -8.55 -24.73
C ASN A 401 30.92 -7.42 -24.29
N LYS A 402 31.44 -7.48 -23.06
CA LYS A 402 32.52 -6.58 -22.69
C LYS A 402 33.75 -7.00 -23.47
N VAL A 403 34.14 -6.19 -24.45
CA VAL A 403 35.50 -6.25 -24.99
C VAL A 403 36.41 -5.79 -23.85
N GLU A 404 36.93 -6.75 -23.06
CA GLU A 404 37.91 -6.44 -22.02
C GLU A 404 39.20 -6.02 -22.77
N GLN A 405 39.60 -4.75 -22.57
CA GLN A 405 40.91 -4.31 -23.02
C GLN A 405 41.95 -5.09 -22.22
N LEU A 406 42.69 -5.93 -22.90
CA LEU A 406 43.72 -6.76 -22.25
C LEU A 406 44.84 -5.88 -21.73
N ASP A 407 45.18 -6.01 -20.46
CA ASP A 407 46.30 -5.36 -19.79
C ASP A 407 47.49 -6.32 -19.73
N LEU A 408 48.69 -5.83 -20.10
CA LEU A 408 49.92 -6.64 -20.18
C LEU A 408 50.42 -7.14 -18.80
N PHE A 409 49.90 -6.58 -17.70
CA PHE A 409 50.31 -6.89 -16.33
C PHE A 409 49.32 -7.81 -15.60
N THR A 410 48.21 -8.15 -16.21
CA THR A 410 47.16 -8.97 -15.57
C THR A 410 47.37 -10.44 -15.90
N ASP A 411 47.45 -11.30 -14.87
CA ASP A 411 47.45 -12.74 -15.03
C ASP A 411 46.01 -13.24 -15.36
N TYR A 412 45.73 -13.32 -16.65
CA TYR A 412 44.42 -13.77 -17.19
C TYR A 412 44.08 -15.18 -16.79
N ALA A 413 45.06 -16.11 -16.69
CA ALA A 413 44.81 -17.47 -16.29
C ALA A 413 44.35 -17.56 -14.82
N ALA A 414 44.95 -16.77 -13.92
CA ALA A 414 44.50 -16.65 -12.55
C ALA A 414 43.13 -15.99 -12.42
N LEU A 415 42.86 -14.99 -13.28
CA LEU A 415 41.54 -14.29 -13.29
C LEU A 415 40.44 -15.24 -13.79
N GLU A 416 40.68 -16.01 -14.86
CA GLU A 416 39.72 -16.96 -15.41
C GLU A 416 39.40 -18.07 -14.40
N LYS A 417 40.44 -18.65 -13.78
CA LYS A 417 40.27 -19.62 -12.68
C LYS A 417 39.50 -19.07 -11.47
N LYS A 418 39.64 -17.76 -11.17
CA LYS A 418 38.85 -17.10 -10.14
C LYS A 418 37.40 -16.94 -10.57
N LYS A 419 37.12 -16.51 -11.82
CA LYS A 419 35.79 -16.41 -12.41
C LYS A 419 35.07 -17.77 -12.40
N GLU A 420 35.76 -18.84 -12.80
CA GLU A 420 35.21 -20.22 -12.80
C GLU A 420 34.80 -20.65 -11.35
N LYS A 421 35.70 -20.45 -10.37
CA LYS A 421 35.40 -20.78 -8.98
C LYS A 421 34.19 -20.00 -8.45
N GLU A 422 34.10 -18.71 -8.79
CA GLU A 422 32.99 -17.87 -8.40
C GLU A 422 31.67 -18.35 -9.04
N ASN A 423 31.67 -18.64 -10.34
CA ASN A 423 30.51 -19.16 -11.04
C ASN A 423 30.05 -20.52 -10.46
N ALA A 424 30.98 -21.42 -10.16
CA ALA A 424 30.65 -22.70 -9.51
C ALA A 424 30.04 -22.49 -8.10
N ALA A 425 30.55 -21.51 -7.34
CA ALA A 425 29.98 -21.16 -6.04
C ALA A 425 28.55 -20.60 -6.15
N LEU A 426 28.28 -19.75 -7.14
CA LEU A 426 26.95 -19.19 -7.41
C LEU A 426 25.95 -20.25 -7.85
N GLU A 427 26.36 -21.17 -8.71
CA GLU A 427 25.52 -22.31 -9.12
C GLU A 427 25.17 -23.21 -7.93
N ARG A 428 26.13 -23.48 -7.05
CA ARG A 428 25.89 -24.23 -5.83
C ARG A 428 24.93 -23.50 -4.88
N GLU A 429 25.08 -22.18 -4.72
CA GLU A 429 24.20 -21.34 -3.95
C GLU A 429 22.76 -21.38 -4.50
N LYS A 430 22.59 -21.22 -5.80
CA LYS A 430 21.30 -21.29 -6.48
C LYS A 430 20.59 -22.62 -6.25
N LYS A 431 21.29 -23.74 -6.37
CA LYS A 431 20.73 -25.09 -6.07
C LYS A 431 20.27 -25.19 -4.62
N MET A 432 21.05 -24.64 -3.68
CA MET A 432 20.68 -24.61 -2.28
C MET A 432 19.44 -23.74 -2.02
N GLN A 433 19.36 -22.56 -2.63
CA GLN A 433 18.18 -21.67 -2.53
C GLN A 433 16.92 -22.37 -3.06
N GLN A 434 17.00 -23.06 -4.19
CA GLN A 434 15.89 -23.85 -4.74
C GLN A 434 15.45 -24.98 -3.82
N ALA A 435 16.40 -25.68 -3.19
CA ALA A 435 16.08 -26.73 -2.22
C ALA A 435 15.39 -26.13 -0.98
N VAL A 436 15.86 -24.99 -0.46
CA VAL A 436 15.24 -24.25 0.66
C VAL A 436 13.81 -23.83 0.29
N LEU A 437 13.58 -23.31 -0.92
CA LEU A 437 12.26 -22.94 -1.42
C LEU A 437 11.31 -24.12 -1.47
N THR A 438 11.78 -25.26 -2.00
CA THR A 438 10.99 -26.49 -2.07
C THR A 438 10.56 -26.97 -0.69
N ILE A 439 11.47 -26.94 0.30
CA ILE A 439 11.14 -27.28 1.68
C ILE A 439 10.13 -26.32 2.28
N LYS A 440 10.33 -24.99 2.09
CA LYS A 440 9.43 -23.95 2.60
C LYS A 440 8.03 -24.01 1.97
N LYS A 441 7.94 -24.34 0.67
CA LYS A 441 6.64 -24.52 -0.02
C LYS A 441 5.90 -25.76 0.49
N LYS A 442 6.60 -26.85 0.76
CA LYS A 442 6.00 -28.12 1.18
C LYS A 442 5.63 -28.16 2.66
N PHE A 443 6.46 -27.60 3.53
CA PHE A 443 6.36 -27.75 4.98
C PHE A 443 6.13 -26.43 5.73
N GLY A 444 5.98 -25.32 5.00
CA GLY A 444 5.75 -23.98 5.56
C GLY A 444 7.03 -23.13 5.67
N LYS A 445 6.84 -21.82 5.70
CA LYS A 445 7.95 -20.84 5.65
C LYS A 445 8.96 -20.97 6.80
N ASN A 446 8.57 -21.52 7.93
CA ASN A 446 9.41 -21.73 9.10
C ASN A 446 10.02 -23.15 9.22
N ALA A 447 9.80 -24.03 8.22
CA ALA A 447 10.33 -25.40 8.25
C ALA A 447 11.85 -25.45 8.19
N ILE A 448 12.50 -24.43 7.60
CA ILE A 448 13.96 -24.27 7.61
C ILE A 448 14.30 -22.80 7.89
N LEU A 449 15.16 -22.58 8.88
CA LEU A 449 15.61 -21.27 9.32
C LEU A 449 17.15 -21.24 9.32
N LYS A 450 17.73 -20.08 9.08
CA LYS A 450 19.17 -19.84 9.26
C LYS A 450 19.46 -19.54 10.74
N GLY A 451 20.66 -19.84 11.23
CA GLY A 451 21.05 -19.56 12.63
C GLY A 451 20.84 -18.10 13.04
N MET A 452 20.98 -17.14 12.11
CA MET A 452 20.71 -15.73 12.38
C MET A 452 19.24 -15.46 12.76
N ASN A 453 18.30 -16.25 12.29
CA ASN A 453 16.87 -16.08 12.59
C ASN A 453 16.50 -16.52 14.04
N LEU A 454 17.45 -17.08 14.78
CA LEU A 454 17.32 -17.50 16.18
C LEU A 454 18.06 -16.57 17.14
N GLN A 455 18.71 -15.54 16.64
CA GLN A 455 19.41 -14.55 17.47
C GLN A 455 18.41 -13.63 18.19
N GLU A 456 18.87 -13.03 19.29
CA GLU A 456 18.08 -12.03 20.00
C GLU A 456 17.75 -10.85 19.09
N GLY A 457 16.47 -10.48 19.02
CA GLY A 457 15.98 -9.41 18.15
C GLY A 457 15.63 -9.85 16.74
N ALA A 458 15.90 -11.10 16.33
CA ALA A 458 15.48 -11.61 15.03
C ALA A 458 13.96 -11.62 14.88
N THR A 459 13.45 -11.30 13.69
CA THR A 459 12.00 -11.17 13.41
C THR A 459 11.51 -12.07 12.29
N ALA A 460 12.38 -12.75 11.56
CA ALA A 460 12.01 -13.52 10.37
C ALA A 460 10.97 -14.62 10.67
N LYS A 461 11.06 -15.30 11.82
CA LYS A 461 10.12 -16.33 12.23
C LYS A 461 8.69 -15.78 12.36
N ASP A 462 8.54 -14.61 13.00
CA ASP A 462 7.24 -13.96 13.17
C ASP A 462 6.74 -13.37 11.86
N ARG A 463 7.64 -12.82 11.04
CA ARG A 463 7.29 -12.30 9.70
C ARG A 463 6.82 -13.39 8.73
N ASN A 464 7.37 -14.58 8.81
CA ASN A 464 6.92 -15.72 8.02
C ASN A 464 5.48 -16.12 8.31
N ALA A 465 4.97 -15.80 9.52
CA ALA A 465 3.58 -15.98 9.92
C ALA A 465 2.69 -14.75 9.62
N GLN A 466 3.18 -13.81 8.78
CA GLN A 466 2.45 -12.61 8.39
C GLN A 466 2.21 -12.57 6.89
N ILE A 467 1.12 -11.87 6.51
CA ILE A 467 0.80 -11.49 5.13
C ILE A 467 0.63 -9.96 5.12
N GLY A 468 1.44 -9.27 4.29
CA GLY A 468 1.37 -7.80 4.21
C GLY A 468 1.63 -7.07 5.53
N GLY A 469 2.37 -7.68 6.47
CA GLY A 469 2.66 -7.13 7.81
C GLY A 469 1.56 -7.39 8.85
N HIS A 470 0.53 -8.15 8.51
CA HIS A 470 -0.55 -8.57 9.42
C HIS A 470 -0.45 -10.07 9.70
N LYS A 471 -0.94 -10.51 10.85
CA LYS A 471 -1.01 -11.93 11.17
C LYS A 471 -1.79 -12.69 10.10
N ALA A 472 -1.24 -13.85 9.65
CA ALA A 472 -1.89 -14.70 8.67
C ALA A 472 -3.13 -15.41 9.24
#